data_42d6205f69e786a37730edd955d0a849
#
_entry.id   42d6205f69e786a37730edd955d0a849
#
_cell.length_a   1.000
_cell.length_b   1.000
_cell.length_c   1.000
_cell.angle_alpha   90.00
_cell.angle_beta   90.00
_cell.angle_gamma   90.00
#
_symmetry.space_group_name_H-M   'P 1'
#
loop_
_entity.id
_entity.type
_entity.pdbx_description
1 polymer ?
#
loop_
_entity_poly.entity_id
_entity_poly.type
_entity_poly.pdbx_seq_one_letter_code
_entity_poly.pdbx_strand_id
1 'polypeptide(L)'
;KGQDNSIKNVSVKWDGAPAVWAGINPDNGQFFVGIKGIFNKVTPKINYTPQDIDKNHGHSGDLAKKLKLALQYLPALGIKGILQGDFMFDSDDVQTKDIDGSPHYTFRPNTITYAVEADSEAGKKILNAKIGVIWHTTYENLSSEKSPTFGADVSGLSQTPNVWFDDAYFKDDTGILLNEKEEAFVLEKIKEADSLNVDYDNLPDEISSRAKTNLLNTYLN
;
A
#
# COMPACT_ATOMS: atom_id res chain seq x y z
N LYS A 1 -5.01 -28.59 16.07
CA LYS A 1 -4.33 -27.58 16.93
C LYS A 1 -3.36 -26.80 16.06
N GLY A 2 -3.87 -26.11 15.07
CA GLY A 2 -3.17 -25.11 14.28
C GLY A 2 -3.60 -23.77 14.80
N GLN A 3 -2.98 -23.31 15.88
CA GLN A 3 -3.14 -21.96 16.35
C GLN A 3 -2.17 -21.03 15.65
N ASP A 4 -2.70 -20.00 14.98
CA ASP A 4 -2.39 -18.64 15.30
C ASP A 4 -1.33 -17.89 14.50
N ASN A 5 -0.94 -18.31 13.30
CA ASN A 5 -0.11 -17.48 12.43
C ASN A 5 -0.73 -17.16 11.06
N SER A 6 -1.89 -17.72 10.73
CA SER A 6 -2.50 -17.57 9.40
C SER A 6 -3.11 -16.20 9.15
N ILE A 7 -3.64 -15.54 10.17
CA ILE A 7 -4.29 -14.22 10.03
C ILE A 7 -3.27 -13.10 9.76
N LYS A 8 -2.03 -13.23 10.25
CA LYS A 8 -0.96 -12.25 10.01
C LYS A 8 -0.51 -12.14 8.56
N ASN A 9 -0.94 -13.05 7.70
CA ASN A 9 -0.58 -13.07 6.28
C ASN A 9 -1.73 -12.60 5.36
N VAL A 10 -2.85 -12.17 5.93
CA VAL A 10 -3.96 -11.60 5.17
C VAL A 10 -3.86 -10.09 5.22
N SER A 11 -3.99 -9.45 4.06
CA SER A 11 -4.00 -8.00 3.95
C SER A 11 -5.23 -7.50 3.21
N VAL A 12 -5.62 -6.29 3.51
CA VAL A 12 -6.58 -5.53 2.72
C VAL A 12 -5.81 -4.81 1.62
N LYS A 13 -6.26 -4.96 0.37
CA LYS A 13 -5.75 -4.15 -0.73
C LYS A 13 -6.45 -2.80 -0.72
N TRP A 14 -5.79 -1.82 -0.13
CA TRP A 14 -6.25 -0.44 -0.14
C TRP A 14 -6.15 0.16 -1.56
N ASP A 15 -7.07 1.06 -1.89
CA ASP A 15 -7.12 1.73 -3.20
C ASP A 15 -6.54 3.15 -3.08
N GLY A 16 -5.30 3.24 -2.62
CA GLY A 16 -4.58 4.51 -2.51
C GLY A 16 -3.83 4.89 -3.78
N ALA A 17 -3.54 6.18 -3.95
CA ALA A 17 -2.72 6.70 -5.05
C ALA A 17 -2.09 8.05 -4.67
N PRO A 18 -0.80 8.24 -5.01
CA PRO A 18 0.14 7.30 -5.61
C PRO A 18 0.64 6.24 -4.63
N ALA A 19 1.18 5.13 -5.13
CA ALA A 19 2.07 4.30 -4.33
C ALA A 19 3.35 5.07 -4.04
N VAL A 20 3.72 5.17 -2.76
CA VAL A 20 4.87 5.94 -2.28
C VAL A 20 5.87 5.04 -1.59
N TRP A 21 7.16 5.26 -1.87
CA TRP A 21 8.28 4.69 -1.13
C TRP A 21 8.91 5.78 -0.29
N ALA A 22 9.17 5.47 0.97
CA ALA A 22 9.81 6.41 1.89
C ALA A 22 10.71 5.66 2.89
N GLY A 23 11.76 6.33 3.33
CA GLY A 23 12.66 5.78 4.33
C GLY A 23 14.08 6.32 4.22
N ILE A 24 15.02 5.60 4.81
CA ILE A 24 16.45 5.95 4.77
C ILE A 24 17.13 5.17 3.65
N ASN A 25 17.73 5.87 2.71
CA ASN A 25 18.57 5.23 1.71
C ASN A 25 19.84 4.67 2.38
N PRO A 26 20.07 3.34 2.34
CA PRO A 26 21.21 2.73 3.00
C PRO A 26 22.56 3.16 2.41
N ASP A 27 22.58 3.62 1.14
CA ASP A 27 23.83 4.02 0.47
C ASP A 27 24.38 5.37 0.98
N ASN A 28 23.51 6.27 1.46
CA ASN A 28 23.93 7.62 1.87
C ASN A 28 23.35 8.10 3.20
N GLY A 29 22.47 7.30 3.84
CA GLY A 29 21.86 7.64 5.13
C GLY A 29 20.84 8.77 5.08
N GLN A 30 20.40 9.24 3.90
CA GLN A 30 19.45 10.33 3.78
C GLN A 30 18.02 9.80 3.68
N PHE A 31 17.09 10.53 4.29
CA PHE A 31 15.67 10.26 4.10
C PHE A 31 15.24 10.65 2.69
N PHE A 32 14.45 9.81 2.06
CA PHE A 32 13.93 10.06 0.72
C PHE A 32 12.45 9.71 0.62
N VAL A 33 11.83 10.24 -0.43
CA VAL A 33 10.52 9.80 -0.93
C VAL A 33 10.58 9.57 -2.43
N GLY A 34 9.72 8.69 -2.93
CA GLY A 34 9.60 8.48 -4.38
C GLY A 34 8.42 7.61 -4.74
N ILE A 35 8.29 7.38 -6.03
CA ILE A 35 7.39 6.41 -6.63
C ILE A 35 8.22 5.32 -7.30
N LYS A 36 7.59 4.37 -7.98
CA LYS A 36 8.27 3.23 -8.67
C LYS A 36 9.55 3.63 -9.47
N GLY A 37 9.63 4.87 -9.93
CA GLY A 37 10.81 5.40 -10.64
C GLY A 37 12.11 5.41 -9.84
N ILE A 38 12.08 5.19 -8.53
CA ILE A 38 13.30 5.02 -7.70
C ILE A 38 14.13 3.80 -8.13
N PHE A 39 13.50 2.80 -8.76
CA PHE A 39 14.15 1.57 -9.25
C PHE A 39 14.61 1.65 -10.71
N ASN A 40 14.54 2.82 -11.35
CA ASN A 40 15.03 2.98 -12.71
C ASN A 40 16.54 2.68 -12.78
N LYS A 41 16.94 1.81 -13.69
CA LYS A 41 18.33 1.35 -13.79
C LYS A 41 19.32 2.44 -14.22
N VAL A 42 18.89 3.36 -15.09
CA VAL A 42 19.78 4.38 -15.68
C VAL A 42 19.67 5.70 -14.92
N THR A 43 18.44 6.11 -14.56
CA THR A 43 18.19 7.38 -13.87
C THR A 43 17.16 7.16 -12.77
N PRO A 44 17.58 6.69 -11.60
CA PRO A 44 16.68 6.56 -10.45
C PRO A 44 16.11 7.92 -10.05
N LYS A 45 14.79 7.99 -9.85
CA LYS A 45 14.10 9.23 -9.44
C LYS A 45 13.89 9.23 -7.93
N ILE A 46 14.98 9.30 -7.17
CA ILE A 46 14.98 9.38 -5.72
C ILE A 46 14.92 10.85 -5.33
N ASN A 47 14.04 11.23 -4.40
CA ASN A 47 13.88 12.62 -4.03
C ASN A 47 14.26 12.81 -2.56
N TYR A 48 15.32 13.55 -2.32
CA TYR A 48 15.81 13.94 -0.99
C TYR A 48 15.40 15.36 -0.62
N THR A 49 15.09 16.17 -1.63
CA THR A 49 14.75 17.59 -1.49
C THR A 49 13.48 17.93 -2.30
N PRO A 50 12.79 19.04 -1.97
CA PRO A 50 11.70 19.54 -2.81
C PRO A 50 12.14 19.83 -4.25
N GLN A 51 13.38 20.24 -4.46
CA GLN A 51 13.97 20.53 -5.77
C GLN A 51 14.12 19.24 -6.61
N ASP A 52 14.46 18.12 -5.98
CA ASP A 52 14.48 16.82 -6.66
C ASP A 52 13.08 16.44 -7.15
N ILE A 53 12.06 16.71 -6.31
CA ILE A 53 10.66 16.45 -6.68
C ILE A 53 10.26 17.30 -7.88
N ASP A 54 10.58 18.59 -7.88
CA ASP A 54 10.28 19.48 -9.00
C ASP A 54 10.98 19.04 -10.27
N LYS A 55 12.24 18.63 -10.18
CA LYS A 55 13.00 18.10 -11.32
C LYS A 55 12.41 16.79 -11.86
N ASN A 56 12.05 15.87 -10.99
CA ASN A 56 11.64 14.52 -11.38
C ASN A 56 10.15 14.44 -11.72
N HIS A 57 9.29 15.27 -11.09
CA HIS A 57 7.84 15.14 -11.07
C HIS A 57 7.09 16.47 -11.26
N GLY A 58 7.77 17.60 -11.47
CA GLY A 58 7.14 18.92 -11.58
C GLY A 58 6.12 19.06 -12.72
N HIS A 59 6.19 18.16 -13.73
CA HIS A 59 5.19 18.08 -14.81
C HIS A 59 3.82 17.51 -14.35
N SER A 60 3.74 16.93 -13.16
CA SER A 60 2.52 16.39 -12.55
C SER A 60 2.30 17.07 -11.20
N GLY A 61 1.56 18.19 -11.21
CA GLY A 61 1.41 19.06 -10.04
C GLY A 61 0.86 18.38 -8.80
N ASP A 62 -0.16 17.54 -8.94
CA ASP A 62 -0.75 16.79 -7.82
C ASP A 62 0.25 15.77 -7.22
N LEU A 63 0.92 15.01 -8.07
CA LEU A 63 1.95 14.08 -7.61
C LEU A 63 3.10 14.80 -6.91
N ALA A 64 3.58 15.92 -7.48
CA ALA A 64 4.63 16.72 -6.88
C ALA A 64 4.20 17.28 -5.51
N LYS A 65 2.95 17.77 -5.38
CA LYS A 65 2.37 18.22 -4.11
C LYS A 65 2.41 17.10 -3.07
N LYS A 66 1.87 15.92 -3.39
CA LYS A 66 1.81 14.76 -2.47
C LYS A 66 3.20 14.30 -2.06
N LEU A 67 4.16 14.23 -2.98
CA LEU A 67 5.54 13.86 -2.65
C LEU A 67 6.23 14.92 -1.75
N LYS A 68 6.00 16.20 -1.95
CA LYS A 68 6.53 17.26 -1.08
C LYS A 68 5.95 17.17 0.33
N LEU A 69 4.65 16.92 0.45
CA LEU A 69 4.01 16.68 1.76
C LEU A 69 4.57 15.41 2.43
N ALA A 70 4.75 14.34 1.67
CA ALA A 70 5.37 13.11 2.18
C ALA A 70 6.81 13.38 2.67
N LEU A 71 7.64 14.09 1.88
CA LEU A 71 9.00 14.44 2.27
C LEU A 71 9.04 15.33 3.52
N GLN A 72 8.05 16.20 3.71
CA GLN A 72 7.95 17.10 4.86
C GLN A 72 7.55 16.37 6.14
N TYR A 73 6.58 15.45 6.08
CA TYR A 73 5.95 14.90 7.27
C TYR A 73 6.39 13.50 7.65
N LEU A 74 6.73 12.64 6.68
CA LEU A 74 7.10 11.24 6.95
C LEU A 74 8.41 11.06 7.74
N PRO A 75 9.42 11.96 7.68
CA PRO A 75 10.62 11.82 8.51
C PRO A 75 10.33 11.73 10.01
N ALA A 76 9.24 12.40 10.48
CA ALA A 76 8.83 12.38 11.87
C ALA A 76 8.38 11.00 12.37
N LEU A 77 8.06 10.06 11.47
CA LEU A 77 7.71 8.68 11.81
C LEU A 77 8.92 7.85 12.26
N GLY A 78 10.15 8.28 11.95
CA GLY A 78 11.35 7.55 12.30
C GLY A 78 11.54 6.24 11.54
N ILE A 79 11.13 6.17 10.27
CA ILE A 79 11.29 4.99 9.40
C ILE A 79 12.78 4.68 9.27
N LYS A 80 13.20 3.50 9.73
CA LYS A 80 14.61 3.08 9.74
C LYS A 80 15.05 2.35 8.46
N GLY A 81 14.14 1.68 7.78
CA GLY A 81 14.34 0.99 6.52
C GLY A 81 13.66 1.74 5.37
N ILE A 82 13.16 0.99 4.41
CA ILE A 82 12.39 1.50 3.28
C ILE A 82 11.01 0.85 3.29
N LEU A 83 9.96 1.65 3.38
CA LEU A 83 8.58 1.22 3.32
C LEU A 83 7.94 1.66 2.00
N GLN A 84 7.08 0.80 1.47
CA GLN A 84 6.14 1.17 0.42
C GLN A 84 4.74 1.16 1.01
N GLY A 85 3.98 2.18 0.66
CA GLY A 85 2.58 2.29 1.02
C GLY A 85 1.78 3.03 -0.05
N ASP A 86 0.49 3.13 0.21
CA ASP A 86 -0.44 3.87 -0.62
C ASP A 86 -0.78 5.20 0.05
N PHE A 87 -0.65 6.30 -0.69
CA PHE A 87 -1.04 7.63 -0.24
C PHE A 87 -2.57 7.72 -0.27
N MET A 88 -3.18 7.99 0.88
CA MET A 88 -4.64 7.94 1.04
C MET A 88 -5.30 9.29 0.91
N PHE A 89 -4.69 10.33 1.47
CA PHE A 89 -5.22 11.70 1.41
C PHE A 89 -4.16 12.72 1.80
N ASP A 90 -4.30 13.93 1.32
CA ASP A 90 -3.81 15.13 2.01
C ASP A 90 -4.99 15.86 2.71
N SER A 91 -4.68 16.85 3.55
CA SER A 91 -5.71 17.53 4.33
C SER A 91 -6.79 18.23 3.47
N ASP A 92 -6.49 18.52 2.21
CA ASP A 92 -7.44 19.16 1.30
C ASP A 92 -8.43 18.14 0.69
N ASP A 93 -8.08 16.85 0.70
CA ASP A 93 -8.92 15.77 0.20
C ASP A 93 -10.03 15.36 1.19
N VAL A 94 -9.85 15.69 2.50
CA VAL A 94 -10.76 15.25 3.56
C VAL A 94 -12.01 16.14 3.61
N GLN A 95 -13.17 15.53 3.49
CA GLN A 95 -14.47 16.19 3.55
C GLN A 95 -15.32 15.64 4.69
N THR A 96 -16.15 16.48 5.29
CA THR A 96 -17.18 16.03 6.25
C THR A 96 -18.46 15.72 5.49
N LYS A 97 -19.03 14.53 5.72
CA LYS A 97 -20.33 14.10 5.16
C LYS A 97 -21.18 13.48 6.24
N ASP A 98 -22.49 13.69 6.17
CA ASP A 98 -23.46 12.91 6.94
C ASP A 98 -23.70 11.58 6.20
N ILE A 99 -23.59 10.47 6.91
CA ILE A 99 -23.92 9.13 6.43
C ILE A 99 -24.82 8.49 7.48
N ASP A 100 -26.04 8.19 7.11
CA ASP A 100 -27.06 7.57 7.97
C ASP A 100 -27.31 8.33 9.30
N GLY A 101 -27.25 9.68 9.24
CA GLY A 101 -27.49 10.56 10.38
C GLY A 101 -26.28 10.73 11.31
N SER A 102 -25.09 10.28 10.91
CA SER A 102 -23.84 10.45 11.65
C SER A 102 -22.77 11.15 10.82
N PRO A 103 -21.99 12.08 11.41
CA PRO A 103 -20.93 12.77 10.69
C PRO A 103 -19.73 11.84 10.43
N HIS A 104 -19.24 11.85 9.20
CA HIS A 104 -18.07 11.08 8.76
C HIS A 104 -17.06 11.99 8.07
N TYR A 105 -15.78 11.69 8.22
CA TYR A 105 -14.71 12.20 7.36
C TYR A 105 -14.55 11.27 6.18
N THR A 106 -14.60 11.83 4.97
CA THR A 106 -14.51 11.06 3.72
C THR A 106 -13.36 11.56 2.87
N PHE A 107 -12.68 10.63 2.21
CA PHE A 107 -11.63 10.91 1.23
C PHE A 107 -11.63 9.86 0.13
N ARG A 108 -11.18 10.24 -1.06
CA ARG A 108 -11.18 9.36 -2.24
C ARG A 108 -9.83 9.42 -2.94
N PRO A 109 -8.87 8.56 -2.54
CA PRO A 109 -7.53 8.58 -3.12
C PRO A 109 -7.49 8.16 -4.59
N ASN A 110 -8.35 7.24 -5.01
CA ASN A 110 -8.44 6.71 -6.37
C ASN A 110 -9.91 6.45 -6.75
N THR A 111 -10.35 5.19 -6.80
CA THR A 111 -11.73 4.84 -7.20
C THR A 111 -12.67 4.66 -6.03
N ILE A 112 -12.16 4.20 -4.89
CA ILE A 112 -12.94 3.93 -3.68
C ILE A 112 -13.00 5.19 -2.80
N THR A 113 -14.21 5.50 -2.30
CA THR A 113 -14.39 6.51 -1.26
C THR A 113 -14.37 5.82 0.11
N TYR A 114 -13.48 6.28 0.97
CA TYR A 114 -13.40 5.85 2.36
C TYR A 114 -14.21 6.81 3.23
N ALA A 115 -14.85 6.26 4.24
CA ALA A 115 -15.61 7.02 5.23
C ALA A 115 -15.23 6.51 6.63
N VAL A 116 -14.97 7.44 7.55
CA VAL A 116 -14.59 7.13 8.92
C VAL A 116 -15.46 7.97 9.86
N GLU A 117 -16.09 7.37 10.85
CA GLU A 117 -16.89 8.08 11.84
C GLU A 117 -16.07 9.21 12.50
N ALA A 118 -16.63 10.41 12.52
CA ALA A 118 -15.90 11.61 12.93
C ALA A 118 -15.49 11.60 14.40
N ASP A 119 -16.28 10.98 15.28
CA ASP A 119 -16.05 10.87 16.73
C ASP A 119 -15.17 9.66 17.12
N SER A 120 -14.87 8.76 16.18
CA SER A 120 -13.95 7.65 16.40
C SER A 120 -12.51 8.13 16.63
N GLU A 121 -11.67 7.27 17.22
CA GLU A 121 -10.24 7.56 17.39
C GLU A 121 -9.52 7.76 16.04
N ALA A 122 -9.89 6.99 15.03
CA ALA A 122 -9.36 7.14 13.67
C ALA A 122 -9.83 8.46 13.04
N GLY A 123 -11.12 8.82 13.18
CA GLY A 123 -11.67 10.07 12.67
C GLY A 123 -10.96 11.29 13.25
N LYS A 124 -10.76 11.32 14.59
CA LYS A 124 -10.03 12.41 15.24
C LYS A 124 -8.58 12.56 14.76
N LYS A 125 -7.90 11.44 14.48
CA LYS A 125 -6.55 11.45 13.93
C LYS A 125 -6.55 11.96 12.48
N ILE A 126 -7.48 11.49 11.65
CA ILE A 126 -7.61 11.89 10.24
C ILE A 126 -7.88 13.39 10.11
N LEU A 127 -8.77 13.94 10.95
CA LEU A 127 -9.07 15.38 10.93
C LEU A 127 -7.84 16.26 11.14
N ASN A 128 -6.93 15.84 12.01
CA ASN A 128 -5.73 16.61 12.37
C ASN A 128 -4.56 16.35 11.41
N ALA A 129 -4.56 15.22 10.70
CA ALA A 129 -3.47 14.82 9.85
C ALA A 129 -3.34 15.72 8.59
N LYS A 130 -2.12 15.94 8.17
CA LYS A 130 -1.78 16.62 6.91
C LYS A 130 -1.72 15.64 5.75
N ILE A 131 -1.39 14.39 6.05
CA ILE A 131 -1.37 13.27 5.08
C ILE A 131 -1.81 11.98 5.74
N GLY A 132 -2.33 11.05 4.93
CA GLY A 132 -2.61 9.66 5.31
C GLY A 132 -1.87 8.68 4.41
N VAL A 133 -1.28 7.62 5.00
CA VAL A 133 -0.56 6.56 4.27
C VAL A 133 -0.86 5.20 4.88
N ILE A 134 -1.13 4.20 4.04
CA ILE A 134 -1.21 2.80 4.45
C ILE A 134 0.04 2.07 3.97
N TRP A 135 0.81 1.52 4.90
CA TRP A 135 2.04 0.80 4.62
C TRP A 135 1.75 -0.69 4.40
N HIS A 136 2.39 -1.30 3.37
CA HIS A 136 2.11 -2.70 3.03
C HIS A 136 3.33 -3.52 2.62
N THR A 137 4.49 -2.90 2.32
CA THR A 137 5.68 -3.62 1.86
C THR A 137 6.95 -3.01 2.42
N THR A 138 7.90 -3.85 2.75
CA THR A 138 9.24 -3.46 3.23
C THR A 138 10.29 -3.82 2.18
N TYR A 139 11.30 -2.95 2.04
CA TYR A 139 12.45 -3.15 1.15
C TYR A 139 13.74 -3.02 1.94
N GLU A 140 14.71 -3.84 1.61
CA GLU A 140 16.05 -3.78 2.22
C GLU A 140 16.95 -2.71 1.56
N ASN A 141 16.77 -2.49 0.25
CA ASN A 141 17.58 -1.56 -0.53
C ASN A 141 16.83 -1.03 -1.75
N LEU A 142 17.45 -0.10 -2.48
CA LEU A 142 16.93 0.50 -3.71
C LEU A 142 17.46 -0.12 -5.00
N SER A 143 18.31 -1.15 -4.90
CA SER A 143 18.96 -1.74 -6.08
C SER A 143 18.04 -2.62 -6.91
N SER A 144 16.93 -3.09 -6.35
CA SER A 144 16.02 -3.97 -7.05
C SER A 144 14.58 -3.90 -6.52
N GLU A 145 13.63 -3.68 -7.42
CA GLU A 145 12.20 -3.90 -7.16
C GLU A 145 11.88 -5.36 -6.77
N LYS A 146 12.83 -6.27 -6.94
CA LYS A 146 12.66 -7.72 -6.76
C LYS A 146 12.95 -8.24 -5.35
N SER A 147 13.23 -7.37 -4.38
CA SER A 147 13.47 -7.76 -2.98
C SER A 147 12.42 -7.21 -2.00
N PRO A 148 11.11 -7.12 -2.38
CA PRO A 148 10.08 -6.72 -1.42
C PRO A 148 9.81 -7.87 -0.47
N THR A 149 9.68 -7.56 0.81
CA THR A 149 9.05 -8.42 1.79
C THR A 149 7.62 -7.92 1.98
N PHE A 150 6.65 -8.80 1.75
CA PHE A 150 5.24 -8.47 2.00
C PHE A 150 5.02 -8.19 3.48
N GLY A 151 4.25 -7.13 3.73
CA GLY A 151 3.96 -6.61 5.06
C GLY A 151 4.88 -5.46 5.45
N ALA A 152 4.36 -4.60 6.29
CA ALA A 152 5.10 -3.49 6.88
C ALA A 152 4.81 -3.49 8.38
N ASP A 153 5.83 -3.69 9.18
CA ASP A 153 5.72 -3.52 10.63
C ASP A 153 5.76 -2.02 10.97
N VAL A 154 4.62 -1.48 11.33
CA VAL A 154 4.47 -0.07 11.72
C VAL A 154 4.54 0.14 13.23
N SER A 155 4.68 -0.91 14.04
CA SER A 155 4.69 -0.84 15.50
C SER A 155 5.84 0.00 16.07
N GLY A 156 6.95 0.06 15.33
CA GLY A 156 8.12 0.86 15.67
C GLY A 156 8.07 2.32 15.21
N LEU A 157 7.02 2.74 14.49
CA LEU A 157 6.90 4.10 13.98
C LEU A 157 6.35 5.04 15.04
N SER A 158 6.89 6.26 15.07
CA SER A 158 6.46 7.32 15.99
C SER A 158 5.09 7.87 15.57
N GLN A 159 4.18 7.98 16.52
CA GLN A 159 2.91 8.68 16.31
C GLN A 159 3.14 10.18 16.22
N THR A 160 2.51 10.85 15.27
CA THR A 160 2.57 12.29 15.06
C THR A 160 1.20 12.82 14.65
N PRO A 161 0.80 14.03 15.08
CA PRO A 161 -0.49 14.59 14.69
C PRO A 161 -0.62 14.88 13.20
N ASN A 162 0.50 15.00 12.48
CA ASN A 162 0.51 15.40 11.07
C ASN A 162 0.36 14.22 10.09
N VAL A 163 0.56 12.98 10.55
CA VAL A 163 0.50 11.79 9.71
C VAL A 163 -0.45 10.77 10.31
N TRP A 164 -1.54 10.50 9.62
CA TRP A 164 -2.31 9.31 9.87
C TRP A 164 -1.69 8.14 9.09
N PHE A 165 -1.40 7.05 9.77
CA PHE A 165 -0.88 5.86 9.13
C PHE A 165 -1.38 4.59 9.79
N ASP A 166 -1.42 3.54 9.01
CA ASP A 166 -1.63 2.18 9.47
C ASP A 166 -0.90 1.20 8.54
N ASP A 167 -0.88 -0.08 8.90
CA ASP A 167 -0.48 -1.15 8.01
C ASP A 167 -1.69 -1.71 7.24
N ALA A 168 -1.42 -2.50 6.22
CA ALA A 168 -2.45 -3.13 5.41
C ALA A 168 -2.89 -4.50 5.95
N TYR A 169 -2.42 -4.94 7.12
CA TYR A 169 -2.86 -6.21 7.68
C TYR A 169 -4.34 -6.20 8.03
N PHE A 170 -4.99 -7.32 7.76
CA PHE A 170 -6.38 -7.53 8.19
C PHE A 170 -6.42 -7.67 9.71
N LYS A 171 -7.23 -6.82 10.38
CA LYS A 171 -7.26 -6.69 11.84
C LYS A 171 -8.54 -7.19 12.48
N ASP A 172 -9.47 -7.72 11.68
CA ASP A 172 -10.69 -8.29 12.20
C ASP A 172 -10.41 -9.70 12.75
N ASP A 173 -10.33 -9.80 14.06
CA ASP A 173 -10.15 -11.04 14.81
C ASP A 173 -11.49 -11.62 15.29
N THR A 174 -12.64 -11.07 14.86
CA THR A 174 -13.96 -11.54 15.25
C THR A 174 -14.33 -12.91 14.63
N GLY A 175 -13.32 -13.67 14.18
CA GLY A 175 -13.46 -15.11 14.03
C GLY A 175 -14.27 -15.55 12.82
N ILE A 176 -14.08 -14.93 11.66
CA ILE A 176 -14.43 -15.56 10.40
C ILE A 176 -13.45 -16.72 10.17
N LEU A 177 -13.66 -17.77 10.93
CA LEU A 177 -13.01 -19.05 10.68
C LEU A 177 -13.91 -19.80 9.71
N LEU A 178 -13.34 -20.25 8.61
CA LEU A 178 -14.03 -21.22 7.76
C LEU A 178 -14.36 -22.44 8.60
N ASN A 179 -15.60 -22.91 8.54
CA ASN A 179 -15.92 -24.21 9.10
C ASN A 179 -15.34 -25.32 8.21
N GLU A 180 -15.26 -26.56 8.73
CA GLU A 180 -14.64 -27.67 8.02
C GLU A 180 -15.17 -27.90 6.58
N LYS A 181 -16.45 -27.61 6.33
CA LYS A 181 -17.05 -27.76 4.99
C LYS A 181 -16.61 -26.63 4.05
N GLU A 182 -16.52 -25.41 4.57
CA GLU A 182 -16.05 -24.24 3.82
C GLU A 182 -14.56 -24.38 3.51
N GLU A 183 -13.77 -24.84 4.47
CA GLU A 183 -12.35 -25.13 4.26
C GLU A 183 -12.15 -26.21 3.19
N ALA A 184 -12.90 -27.32 3.27
CA ALA A 184 -12.84 -28.38 2.27
C ALA A 184 -13.25 -27.87 0.88
N PHE A 185 -14.28 -27.04 0.78
CA PHE A 185 -14.71 -26.43 -0.47
C PHE A 185 -13.63 -25.51 -1.07
N VAL A 186 -13.02 -24.65 -0.26
CA VAL A 186 -11.94 -23.76 -0.71
C VAL A 186 -10.74 -24.57 -1.20
N LEU A 187 -10.35 -25.61 -0.44
CA LEU A 187 -9.23 -26.48 -0.81
C LEU A 187 -9.51 -27.26 -2.11
N GLU A 188 -10.77 -27.69 -2.33
CA GLU A 188 -11.19 -28.31 -3.60
C GLU A 188 -11.02 -27.33 -4.76
N LYS A 189 -11.48 -26.07 -4.60
CA LYS A 189 -11.36 -25.05 -5.66
C LYS A 189 -9.92 -24.64 -5.93
N ILE A 190 -9.07 -24.61 -4.91
CA ILE A 190 -7.63 -24.40 -5.09
C ILE A 190 -7.01 -25.54 -5.91
N LYS A 191 -7.37 -26.80 -5.62
CA LYS A 191 -6.89 -27.96 -6.40
C LYS A 191 -7.38 -27.94 -7.85
N GLU A 192 -8.65 -27.55 -8.08
CA GLU A 192 -9.15 -27.34 -9.44
C GLU A 192 -8.35 -26.25 -10.17
N ALA A 193 -8.11 -25.11 -9.55
CA ALA A 193 -7.30 -24.04 -10.13
C ALA A 193 -5.85 -24.48 -10.40
N ASP A 194 -5.25 -25.24 -9.49
CA ASP A 194 -3.89 -25.77 -9.63
C ASP A 194 -3.81 -26.77 -10.80
N SER A 195 -4.84 -27.59 -10.99
CA SER A 195 -4.92 -28.49 -12.15
C SER A 195 -4.99 -27.74 -13.49
N LEU A 196 -5.62 -26.56 -13.52
CA LEU A 196 -5.68 -25.70 -14.69
C LEU A 196 -4.32 -25.00 -14.95
N ASN A 197 -3.54 -24.74 -13.89
CA ASN A 197 -2.19 -24.18 -14.01
C ASN A 197 -1.19 -25.14 -14.68
N VAL A 198 -1.39 -26.44 -14.53
CA VAL A 198 -0.55 -27.43 -15.26
C VAL A 198 -0.67 -27.25 -16.76
N ASP A 199 -1.89 -26.99 -17.27
CA ASP A 199 -2.10 -26.71 -18.69
C ASP A 199 -1.51 -25.35 -19.11
N TYR A 200 -1.52 -24.36 -18.21
CA TYR A 200 -0.92 -23.06 -18.45
C TYR A 200 0.63 -23.12 -18.54
N ASP A 201 1.27 -23.89 -17.69
CA ASP A 201 2.71 -24.09 -17.71
C ASP A 201 3.18 -24.88 -18.95
N ASN A 202 2.29 -25.68 -19.54
CA ASN A 202 2.52 -26.42 -20.77
C ASN A 202 2.19 -25.62 -22.04
N LEU A 203 1.80 -24.35 -21.95
CA LEU A 203 1.63 -23.51 -23.14
C LEU A 203 2.97 -23.34 -23.88
N PRO A 204 2.95 -23.39 -25.25
CA PRO A 204 4.16 -23.22 -26.02
C PRO A 204 4.96 -21.98 -25.63
N ASP A 205 6.29 -22.10 -25.63
CA ASP A 205 7.22 -20.99 -25.28
C ASP A 205 7.06 -19.77 -26.19
N GLU A 206 6.47 -19.99 -27.38
CA GLU A 206 6.15 -18.95 -28.36
C GLU A 206 5.07 -17.96 -27.86
N ILE A 207 4.27 -18.35 -26.88
CA ILE A 207 3.29 -17.45 -26.26
C ILE A 207 4.02 -16.52 -25.28
N SER A 208 4.11 -15.23 -25.62
CA SER A 208 4.77 -14.24 -24.78
C SER A 208 4.18 -14.20 -23.35
N SER A 209 5.04 -13.93 -22.38
CA SER A 209 4.62 -13.77 -20.96
C SER A 209 3.45 -12.80 -20.79
N ARG A 210 3.38 -11.78 -21.65
CA ARG A 210 2.28 -10.80 -21.64
C ARG A 210 0.95 -11.42 -22.12
N ALA A 211 1.01 -12.30 -23.13
CA ALA A 211 -0.19 -13.00 -23.61
C ALA A 211 -0.70 -14.01 -22.57
N LYS A 212 0.22 -14.71 -21.89
CA LYS A 212 -0.09 -15.61 -20.77
C LYS A 212 -0.78 -14.85 -19.64
N THR A 213 -0.24 -13.68 -19.22
CA THR A 213 -0.84 -12.83 -18.20
C THR A 213 -2.21 -12.30 -18.60
N ASN A 214 -2.39 -11.89 -19.87
CA ASN A 214 -3.68 -11.41 -20.36
C ASN A 214 -4.74 -12.53 -20.38
N LEU A 215 -4.35 -13.74 -20.77
CA LEU A 215 -5.24 -14.90 -20.76
C LEU A 215 -5.71 -15.21 -19.35
N LEU A 216 -4.79 -15.24 -18.38
CA LEU A 216 -5.10 -15.45 -16.97
C LEU A 216 -6.05 -14.38 -16.42
N ASN A 217 -5.76 -13.10 -16.69
CA ASN A 217 -6.61 -12.00 -16.24
C ASN A 217 -8.02 -12.02 -16.86
N THR A 218 -8.16 -12.54 -18.09
CA THR A 218 -9.47 -12.71 -18.72
C THR A 218 -10.29 -13.84 -18.09
N TYR A 219 -9.61 -14.83 -17.52
CA TYR A 219 -10.27 -15.97 -16.85
C TYR A 219 -10.64 -15.70 -15.40
N LEU A 220 -9.94 -14.76 -14.73
CA LEU A 220 -10.15 -14.42 -13.33
C LEU A 220 -11.11 -13.23 -13.11
N ASN A 221 -11.54 -12.54 -14.18
CA ASN A 221 -12.54 -11.48 -14.19
C ASN A 221 -13.86 -11.96 -14.82
#